data_7f1f1fb1d99c46d33b8a7e2cf3c1399b
#
_entry.id   7f1f1fb1d99c46d33b8a7e2cf3c1399b
#
_cell.length_a   1.000
_cell.length_b   1.000
_cell.length_c   1.000
_cell.angle_alpha   90.00
_cell.angle_beta   90.00
_cell.angle_gamma   90.00
#
_symmetry.space_group_name_H-M   'P 1'
#
loop_
_entity.id
_entity.type
_entity.pdbx_description
1 polymer ?
#
loop_
_entity_poly.entity_id
_entity_poly.type
_entity_poly.pdbx_seq_one_letter_code
_entity_poly.pdbx_strand_id
1 'polypeptide(L)'
;RITGLGPGAYPVMDEDEELTGELVDAAGSVVMPAWVDCHTHACWAGDRLDEFEAKLRGASYLEILKAGGGIMSTVAATRAADEDELLEHLGLRLARMTALGTGTVEIKSGYGLDTAAELRMLRAVHAASQMVPNLVIGTFLGAHAKDPERPEFVEETIAETLPAVASEFPGITVDAYCEEGAWSREECRRYFAAAAELECPIRVHADQFNALGMTSEAISMGAVSVDHLEATTPEELQQLAESSTFGVMLPCSGFHLDDRYA
;
A
#
# COMPACT_ATOMS: atom_id res chain seq x y z
N ARG A 1 20.78 -0.78 15.67
CA ARG A 1 20.53 -1.89 16.60
C ARG A 1 20.56 -1.35 18.01
N ILE A 2 19.49 -1.55 18.80
CA ILE A 2 19.48 -1.24 20.23
C ILE A 2 20.37 -2.29 20.94
N THR A 3 21.38 -1.84 21.67
CA THR A 3 22.36 -2.71 22.37
C THR A 3 22.16 -2.74 23.88
N GLY A 4 21.39 -1.78 24.43
CA GLY A 4 21.06 -1.76 25.87
C GLY A 4 19.98 -0.73 26.17
N LEU A 5 19.19 -1.01 27.19
CA LEU A 5 18.17 -0.12 27.77
C LEU A 5 18.27 -0.24 29.30
N GLY A 6 18.21 0.88 30.02
CA GLY A 6 18.14 0.87 31.48
C GLY A 6 18.47 2.24 32.10
N PRO A 7 18.11 2.45 33.37
CA PRO A 7 18.47 3.66 34.08
C PRO A 7 20.00 3.68 34.28
N GLY A 8 20.64 4.77 33.81
CA GLY A 8 22.08 4.93 33.92
C GLY A 8 22.90 4.03 32.99
N ALA A 9 22.29 3.50 31.93
CA ALA A 9 22.96 2.68 30.92
C ALA A 9 23.85 3.52 29.99
N TYR A 10 24.74 4.34 30.58
CA TYR A 10 25.94 4.74 29.84
C TYR A 10 26.82 3.49 29.71
N PRO A 11 27.40 3.22 28.53
CA PRO A 11 28.43 2.21 28.46
C PRO A 11 29.45 2.57 29.56
N VAL A 12 29.76 1.61 30.45
CA VAL A 12 30.89 1.75 31.36
C VAL A 12 32.09 1.74 30.43
N MET A 13 32.62 2.94 30.18
CA MET A 13 33.80 3.16 29.36
C MET A 13 35.01 2.80 30.25
N ASP A 14 35.90 1.98 29.76
CA ASP A 14 37.24 1.94 30.32
C ASP A 14 37.85 3.32 30.19
N GLU A 15 38.65 3.76 31.16
CA GLU A 15 39.16 5.15 31.26
C GLU A 15 39.91 5.65 30.00
N ASP A 16 40.19 4.78 29.04
CA ASP A 16 40.90 5.05 27.78
C ASP A 16 40.01 4.96 26.52
N GLU A 17 38.69 4.71 26.62
CA GLU A 17 37.76 4.68 25.45
C GLU A 17 37.06 6.02 25.26
N GLU A 18 37.36 6.74 24.18
CA GLU A 18 36.59 7.92 23.75
C GLU A 18 35.22 7.47 23.21
N LEU A 19 34.14 8.14 23.68
CA LEU A 19 32.81 8.02 23.07
C LEU A 19 32.87 8.40 21.58
N THR A 20 32.86 7.42 20.71
CA THR A 20 32.88 7.62 19.25
C THR A 20 31.49 7.84 18.65
N GLY A 21 30.47 8.13 19.48
CA GLY A 21 29.08 8.28 19.09
C GLY A 21 28.51 9.67 19.43
N GLU A 22 27.35 9.96 18.82
CA GLU A 22 26.57 11.14 19.12
C GLU A 22 25.74 10.91 20.39
N LEU A 23 25.81 11.86 21.35
CA LEU A 23 24.93 11.88 22.51
C LEU A 23 23.69 12.71 22.19
N VAL A 24 22.51 12.07 22.18
CA VAL A 24 21.23 12.74 21.97
C VAL A 24 20.49 12.83 23.30
N ASP A 25 20.30 14.07 23.79
CA ASP A 25 19.44 14.33 24.96
C ASP A 25 17.96 14.39 24.51
N ALA A 26 17.18 13.41 24.90
CA ALA A 26 15.76 13.36 24.61
C ALA A 26 14.91 14.33 25.44
N ALA A 27 15.52 15.07 26.40
CA ALA A 27 14.87 16.13 27.21
C ALA A 27 13.52 15.70 27.83
N GLY A 28 13.43 14.46 28.31
CA GLY A 28 12.20 13.88 28.88
C GLY A 28 11.20 13.34 27.84
N SER A 29 11.53 13.37 26.56
CA SER A 29 10.69 12.79 25.51
C SER A 29 10.74 11.26 25.56
N VAL A 30 9.69 10.62 25.01
CA VAL A 30 9.64 9.17 24.84
C VAL A 30 10.44 8.80 23.61
N VAL A 31 11.39 7.85 23.76
CA VAL A 31 12.13 7.24 22.65
C VAL A 31 11.54 5.88 22.38
N MET A 32 11.09 5.64 21.16
CA MET A 32 10.46 4.41 20.73
C MET A 32 10.86 4.06 19.29
N PRO A 33 10.69 2.80 18.84
CA PRO A 33 10.83 2.49 17.42
C PRO A 33 9.92 3.33 16.56
N ALA A 34 10.39 3.74 15.38
CA ALA A 34 9.57 4.45 14.42
C ALA A 34 8.38 3.59 13.95
N TRP A 35 7.30 4.25 13.54
CA TRP A 35 6.13 3.56 13.00
C TRP A 35 6.45 2.91 11.65
N VAL A 36 5.80 1.77 11.42
CA VAL A 36 5.77 1.09 10.13
C VAL A 36 4.36 1.23 9.57
N ASP A 37 4.22 1.98 8.48
CA ASP A 37 2.97 2.07 7.74
C ASP A 37 3.04 1.06 6.58
N CYS A 38 2.40 -0.08 6.77
CA CYS A 38 2.50 -1.23 5.88
C CYS A 38 1.44 -1.26 4.77
N HIS A 39 0.62 -0.20 4.64
CA HIS A 39 -0.40 -0.12 3.61
C HIS A 39 -0.73 1.33 3.27
N THR A 40 -0.17 1.83 2.18
CA THR A 40 -0.51 3.18 1.70
C THR A 40 -0.69 3.23 0.19
N HIS A 41 -1.56 4.15 -0.24
CA HIS A 41 -1.71 4.57 -1.63
C HIS A 41 -1.17 5.99 -1.79
N ALA A 42 0.06 6.25 -1.32
CA ALA A 42 0.60 7.61 -1.22
C ALA A 42 1.01 8.22 -2.57
N CYS A 43 1.17 7.41 -3.64
CA CYS A 43 1.56 7.88 -4.97
C CYS A 43 0.32 8.12 -5.85
N TRP A 44 -0.06 9.38 -6.03
CA TRP A 44 -1.18 9.81 -6.89
C TRP A 44 -1.10 11.30 -7.17
N ALA A 45 -1.77 11.74 -8.26
CA ALA A 45 -1.96 13.16 -8.61
C ALA A 45 -3.43 13.57 -8.57
N GLY A 46 -3.67 14.88 -8.61
CA GLY A 46 -5.00 15.48 -8.46
C GLY A 46 -5.48 15.46 -7.02
N ASP A 47 -6.79 15.68 -6.83
CA ASP A 47 -7.49 15.53 -5.56
C ASP A 47 -8.95 15.14 -5.78
N ARG A 48 -9.65 14.84 -4.70
CA ARG A 48 -11.07 14.50 -4.69
C ARG A 48 -11.84 15.29 -3.63
N LEU A 49 -11.41 16.54 -3.40
CA LEU A 49 -11.99 17.40 -2.38
C LEU A 49 -13.46 17.74 -2.69
N ASP A 50 -13.79 17.94 -3.96
CA ASP A 50 -15.18 18.19 -4.39
C ASP A 50 -16.10 16.99 -4.09
N GLU A 51 -15.58 15.77 -4.27
CA GLU A 51 -16.32 14.53 -3.93
C GLU A 51 -16.52 14.43 -2.40
N PHE A 52 -15.49 14.75 -1.64
CA PHE A 52 -15.58 14.77 -0.18
C PHE A 52 -16.60 15.79 0.30
N GLU A 53 -16.60 17.00 -0.27
CA GLU A 53 -17.60 18.03 0.03
C GLU A 53 -19.01 17.57 -0.37
N ALA A 54 -19.17 16.95 -1.54
CA ALA A 54 -20.45 16.39 -1.97
C ALA A 54 -20.97 15.33 -0.98
N LYS A 55 -20.09 14.43 -0.50
CA LYS A 55 -20.41 13.43 0.53
C LYS A 55 -20.85 14.10 1.84
N LEU A 56 -20.16 15.14 2.29
CA LEU A 56 -20.55 15.90 3.48
C LEU A 56 -21.92 16.58 3.33
N ARG A 57 -22.32 16.92 2.10
CA ARG A 57 -23.66 17.46 1.77
C ARG A 57 -24.72 16.38 1.63
N GLY A 58 -24.37 15.10 1.79
CA GLY A 58 -25.28 13.96 1.73
C GLY A 58 -25.41 13.28 0.37
N ALA A 59 -24.52 13.60 -0.58
CA ALA A 59 -24.49 12.87 -1.86
C ALA A 59 -24.12 11.40 -1.62
N SER A 60 -24.86 10.49 -2.26
CA SER A 60 -24.56 9.08 -2.25
C SER A 60 -23.34 8.76 -3.13
N TYR A 61 -22.69 7.64 -2.86
CA TYR A 61 -21.57 7.14 -3.68
C TYR A 61 -21.94 7.01 -5.15
N LEU A 62 -23.17 6.53 -5.46
CA LEU A 62 -23.65 6.40 -6.83
C LEU A 62 -23.84 7.74 -7.55
N GLU A 63 -24.24 8.78 -6.82
CA GLU A 63 -24.35 10.14 -7.40
C GLU A 63 -22.98 10.71 -7.71
N ILE A 64 -22.00 10.49 -6.83
CA ILE A 64 -20.60 10.89 -7.07
C ILE A 64 -20.02 10.17 -8.29
N LEU A 65 -20.21 8.84 -8.40
CA LEU A 65 -19.78 8.08 -9.58
C LEU A 65 -20.42 8.57 -10.89
N LYS A 66 -21.72 8.84 -10.88
CA LYS A 66 -22.44 9.37 -12.06
C LYS A 66 -21.94 10.77 -12.46
N ALA A 67 -21.44 11.53 -11.52
CA ALA A 67 -20.82 12.84 -11.78
C ALA A 67 -19.37 12.74 -12.30
N GLY A 68 -18.85 11.52 -12.53
CA GLY A 68 -17.48 11.30 -13.03
C GLY A 68 -16.43 11.17 -11.92
N GLY A 69 -16.86 11.05 -10.66
CA GLY A 69 -15.99 10.83 -9.51
C GLY A 69 -15.57 9.38 -9.34
N GLY A 70 -15.00 9.07 -8.18
CA GLY A 70 -14.50 7.74 -7.84
C GLY A 70 -13.04 7.53 -8.25
N ILE A 71 -12.61 6.27 -8.24
CA ILE A 71 -11.22 5.92 -8.53
C ILE A 71 -10.75 6.41 -9.91
N MET A 72 -11.64 6.43 -10.92
CA MET A 72 -11.30 6.84 -12.28
C MET A 72 -10.93 8.33 -12.38
N SER A 73 -11.42 9.18 -11.49
CA SER A 73 -10.97 10.58 -11.37
C SER A 73 -9.50 10.66 -10.97
N THR A 74 -9.09 9.89 -9.98
CA THR A 74 -7.67 9.78 -9.57
C THR A 74 -6.82 9.16 -10.69
N VAL A 75 -7.33 8.14 -11.38
CA VAL A 75 -6.65 7.50 -12.51
C VAL A 75 -6.38 8.53 -13.62
N ALA A 76 -7.39 9.30 -14.00
CA ALA A 76 -7.26 10.32 -15.04
C ALA A 76 -6.20 11.38 -14.67
N ALA A 77 -6.22 11.87 -13.43
CA ALA A 77 -5.23 12.84 -12.94
C ALA A 77 -3.81 12.24 -12.90
N THR A 78 -3.66 11.00 -12.42
CA THR A 78 -2.36 10.31 -12.33
C THR A 78 -1.79 9.99 -13.71
N ARG A 79 -2.63 9.62 -14.68
CA ARG A 79 -2.21 9.44 -16.08
C ARG A 79 -1.73 10.73 -16.73
N ALA A 80 -2.35 11.87 -16.38
CA ALA A 80 -1.98 13.18 -16.91
C ALA A 80 -0.70 13.75 -16.28
N ALA A 81 -0.38 13.37 -15.05
CA ALA A 81 0.81 13.83 -14.34
C ALA A 81 2.08 13.20 -14.90
N ASP A 82 3.16 13.97 -14.96
CA ASP A 82 4.49 13.45 -15.25
C ASP A 82 5.16 12.86 -14.00
N GLU A 83 6.36 12.30 -14.17
CA GLU A 83 7.11 11.66 -13.09
C GLU A 83 7.55 12.66 -12.01
N ASP A 84 7.93 13.85 -12.42
CA ASP A 84 8.40 14.91 -11.51
C ASP A 84 7.23 15.42 -10.63
N GLU A 85 6.04 15.60 -11.19
CA GLU A 85 4.83 15.96 -10.44
C GLU A 85 4.43 14.87 -9.44
N LEU A 86 4.46 13.61 -9.85
CA LEU A 86 4.19 12.48 -8.95
C LEU A 86 5.22 12.42 -7.81
N LEU A 87 6.50 12.64 -8.11
CA LEU A 87 7.59 12.64 -7.13
C LEU A 87 7.45 13.79 -6.13
N GLU A 88 7.14 15.01 -6.61
CA GLU A 88 6.91 16.18 -5.75
C GLU A 88 5.76 15.93 -4.76
N HIS A 89 4.60 15.49 -5.25
CA HIS A 89 3.43 15.20 -4.42
C HIS A 89 3.71 14.09 -3.42
N LEU A 90 4.39 13.03 -3.84
CA LEU A 90 4.79 11.94 -2.98
C LEU A 90 5.77 12.41 -1.90
N GLY A 91 6.75 13.21 -2.26
CA GLY A 91 7.73 13.79 -1.33
C GLY A 91 7.08 14.62 -0.21
N LEU A 92 6.07 15.42 -0.55
CA LEU A 92 5.30 16.20 0.44
C LEU A 92 4.52 15.29 1.41
N ARG A 93 3.95 14.18 0.94
CA ARG A 93 3.23 13.21 1.78
C ARG A 93 4.20 12.46 2.69
N LEU A 94 5.34 12.01 2.16
CA LEU A 94 6.39 11.35 2.93
C LEU A 94 6.97 12.25 4.02
N ALA A 95 7.20 13.53 3.73
CA ALA A 95 7.65 14.49 4.72
C ALA A 95 6.67 14.63 5.90
N ARG A 96 5.36 14.61 5.63
CA ARG A 96 4.32 14.61 6.67
C ARG A 96 4.32 13.31 7.48
N MET A 97 4.42 12.16 6.83
CA MET A 97 4.51 10.86 7.50
C MET A 97 5.74 10.79 8.40
N THR A 98 6.90 11.25 7.91
CA THR A 98 8.14 11.33 8.69
C THR A 98 7.98 12.23 9.92
N ALA A 99 7.38 13.40 9.77
CA ALA A 99 7.13 14.33 10.87
C ALA A 99 6.19 13.74 11.95
N LEU A 100 5.36 12.76 11.59
CA LEU A 100 4.49 12.01 12.50
C LEU A 100 5.14 10.73 13.05
N GLY A 101 6.42 10.47 12.71
CA GLY A 101 7.20 9.36 13.25
C GLY A 101 7.19 8.08 12.41
N THR A 102 6.66 8.09 11.19
CA THR A 102 6.75 6.96 10.27
C THR A 102 8.18 6.81 9.78
N GLY A 103 8.81 5.67 10.05
CA GLY A 103 10.18 5.35 9.62
C GLY A 103 10.24 4.35 8.48
N THR A 104 9.19 3.55 8.31
CA THR A 104 9.04 2.60 7.19
C THR A 104 7.66 2.78 6.60
N VAL A 105 7.57 2.85 5.27
CA VAL A 105 6.30 3.02 4.57
C VAL A 105 6.25 2.15 3.32
N GLU A 106 5.16 1.44 3.16
CA GLU A 106 4.82 0.75 1.92
C GLU A 106 3.99 1.68 1.04
N ILE A 107 4.36 1.77 -0.25
CA ILE A 107 3.69 2.65 -1.21
C ILE A 107 3.27 1.85 -2.44
N LYS A 108 1.97 1.79 -2.65
CA LYS A 108 1.36 1.10 -3.80
C LYS A 108 1.29 2.03 -5.02
N SER A 109 1.46 1.46 -6.21
CA SER A 109 0.94 2.00 -7.46
C SER A 109 -0.56 1.71 -7.57
N GLY A 110 -1.12 1.62 -8.77
CA GLY A 110 -2.51 1.18 -8.98
C GLY A 110 -3.49 2.28 -9.36
N TYR A 111 -3.01 3.48 -9.61
CA TYR A 111 -3.80 4.55 -10.23
C TYR A 111 -3.38 4.85 -11.68
N GLY A 112 -2.44 4.07 -12.22
CA GLY A 112 -2.08 4.15 -13.64
C GLY A 112 -3.08 3.38 -14.51
N LEU A 113 -3.36 2.15 -14.14
CA LEU A 113 -4.18 1.18 -14.86
C LEU A 113 -3.76 1.01 -16.34
N ASP A 114 -2.51 1.28 -16.65
CA ASP A 114 -1.82 0.92 -17.89
C ASP A 114 -0.31 0.79 -17.63
N THR A 115 0.39 0.07 -18.50
CA THR A 115 1.80 -0.24 -18.30
C THR A 115 2.67 1.00 -18.13
N ALA A 116 2.48 2.01 -18.95
CA ALA A 116 3.33 3.22 -18.93
C ALA A 116 3.11 4.05 -17.66
N ALA A 117 1.85 4.22 -17.24
CA ALA A 117 1.51 4.98 -16.05
C ALA A 117 1.89 4.24 -14.76
N GLU A 118 1.69 2.91 -14.68
CA GLU A 118 2.13 2.11 -13.53
C GLU A 118 3.66 2.14 -13.35
N LEU A 119 4.42 1.97 -14.43
CA LEU A 119 5.88 2.09 -14.38
C LEU A 119 6.32 3.50 -13.96
N ARG A 120 5.66 4.56 -14.45
CA ARG A 120 5.95 5.94 -14.04
C ARG A 120 5.70 6.16 -12.56
N MET A 121 4.59 5.64 -12.02
CA MET A 121 4.32 5.69 -10.58
C MET A 121 5.40 4.98 -9.76
N LEU A 122 5.79 3.78 -10.16
CA LEU A 122 6.82 2.99 -9.47
C LEU A 122 8.21 3.63 -9.55
N ARG A 123 8.55 4.30 -10.67
CA ARG A 123 9.77 5.10 -10.79
C ARG A 123 9.76 6.28 -9.81
N ALA A 124 8.64 7.01 -9.71
CA ALA A 124 8.48 8.08 -8.72
C ALA A 124 8.63 7.56 -7.28
N VAL A 125 8.06 6.40 -6.96
CA VAL A 125 8.23 5.74 -5.64
C VAL A 125 9.70 5.37 -5.40
N HIS A 126 10.38 4.79 -6.40
CA HIS A 126 11.79 4.44 -6.32
C HIS A 126 12.66 5.70 -6.14
N ALA A 127 12.43 6.75 -6.92
CA ALA A 127 13.14 8.01 -6.79
C ALA A 127 12.95 8.63 -5.38
N ALA A 128 11.71 8.65 -4.88
CA ALA A 128 11.41 9.13 -3.53
C ALA A 128 12.17 8.35 -2.45
N SER A 129 12.34 7.03 -2.60
CA SER A 129 13.09 6.21 -1.65
C SER A 129 14.55 6.62 -1.47
N GLN A 130 15.13 7.29 -2.47
CA GLN A 130 16.51 7.80 -2.43
C GLN A 130 16.60 9.20 -1.81
N MET A 131 15.48 9.90 -1.62
CA MET A 131 15.45 11.30 -1.20
C MET A 131 15.03 11.47 0.27
N VAL A 132 14.43 10.46 0.87
CA VAL A 132 13.88 10.52 2.24
C VAL A 132 14.66 9.58 3.19
N PRO A 133 14.69 9.87 4.50
CA PRO A 133 15.35 8.99 5.47
C PRO A 133 14.53 7.71 5.77
N ASN A 134 13.28 7.65 5.32
CA ASN A 134 12.39 6.50 5.52
C ASN A 134 12.83 5.31 4.68
N LEU A 135 12.61 4.10 5.19
CA LEU A 135 12.60 2.92 4.35
C LEU A 135 11.29 2.89 3.54
N VAL A 136 11.39 3.05 2.23
CA VAL A 136 10.24 3.03 1.31
C VAL A 136 10.21 1.69 0.59
N ILE A 137 9.07 1.01 0.63
CA ILE A 137 8.83 -0.27 -0.03
C ILE A 137 7.78 -0.05 -1.11
N GLY A 138 8.15 -0.24 -2.37
CA GLY A 138 7.21 -0.16 -3.49
C GLY A 138 6.40 -1.44 -3.64
N THR A 139 5.11 -1.30 -3.95
CA THR A 139 4.20 -2.41 -4.26
C THR A 139 3.46 -2.13 -5.57
N PHE A 140 3.44 -3.09 -6.47
CA PHE A 140 2.69 -3.00 -7.72
C PHE A 140 1.24 -3.45 -7.50
N LEU A 141 0.29 -2.54 -7.60
CA LEU A 141 -1.15 -2.80 -7.50
C LEU A 141 -1.86 -2.63 -8.85
N GLY A 142 -1.39 -3.29 -9.90
CA GLY A 142 -2.02 -3.23 -11.23
C GLY A 142 -3.46 -3.75 -11.26
N ALA A 143 -3.79 -4.60 -10.31
CA ALA A 143 -5.12 -5.17 -10.11
C ALA A 143 -5.99 -4.36 -9.11
N HIS A 144 -5.90 -3.02 -9.11
CA HIS A 144 -6.64 -2.14 -8.19
C HIS A 144 -8.10 -1.92 -8.61
N ALA A 145 -8.31 -1.70 -9.88
CA ALA A 145 -9.63 -1.59 -10.50
C ALA A 145 -9.58 -2.16 -11.91
N LYS A 146 -10.71 -2.23 -12.58
CA LYS A 146 -10.78 -2.51 -14.02
C LYS A 146 -11.04 -1.21 -14.77
N ASP A 147 -10.31 -0.98 -15.86
CA ASP A 147 -10.60 0.13 -16.75
C ASP A 147 -11.85 -0.22 -17.58
N PRO A 148 -12.99 0.49 -17.39
CA PRO A 148 -14.23 0.15 -18.05
C PRO A 148 -14.19 0.35 -19.57
N GLU A 149 -13.22 1.10 -20.09
CA GLU A 149 -13.04 1.34 -21.51
C GLU A 149 -12.17 0.28 -22.20
N ARG A 150 -11.58 -0.65 -21.42
CA ARG A 150 -10.66 -1.69 -21.90
C ARG A 150 -11.17 -3.10 -21.54
N PRO A 151 -11.94 -3.74 -22.41
CA PRO A 151 -12.48 -5.08 -22.14
C PRO A 151 -11.44 -6.15 -21.82
N GLU A 152 -10.24 -6.04 -22.43
CA GLU A 152 -9.12 -6.98 -22.25
C GLU A 152 -8.18 -6.57 -21.09
N PHE A 153 -8.57 -5.61 -20.25
CA PHE A 153 -7.73 -5.02 -19.21
C PHE A 153 -7.07 -6.07 -18.30
N VAL A 154 -7.81 -7.08 -17.87
CA VAL A 154 -7.30 -8.17 -17.00
C VAL A 154 -6.21 -8.95 -17.70
N GLU A 155 -6.45 -9.35 -18.95
CA GLU A 155 -5.48 -10.13 -19.76
C GLU A 155 -4.22 -9.31 -20.05
N GLU A 156 -4.38 -8.03 -20.43
CA GLU A 156 -3.26 -7.12 -20.67
C GLU A 156 -2.44 -6.88 -19.39
N THR A 157 -3.11 -6.74 -18.23
CA THR A 157 -2.41 -6.57 -16.96
C THR A 157 -1.58 -7.79 -16.62
N ILE A 158 -2.11 -9.00 -16.83
CA ILE A 158 -1.41 -10.25 -16.55
C ILE A 158 -0.28 -10.52 -17.56
N ALA A 159 -0.56 -10.34 -18.86
CA ALA A 159 0.35 -10.76 -19.93
C ALA A 159 1.40 -9.71 -20.30
N GLU A 160 1.16 -8.43 -20.05
CA GLU A 160 2.02 -7.33 -20.49
C GLU A 160 2.53 -6.48 -19.32
N THR A 161 1.61 -5.91 -18.51
CA THR A 161 1.99 -4.95 -17.46
C THR A 161 2.79 -5.61 -16.35
N LEU A 162 2.32 -6.74 -15.82
CA LEU A 162 3.02 -7.47 -14.75
C LEU A 162 4.43 -7.90 -15.13
N PRO A 163 4.67 -8.54 -16.31
CA PRO A 163 6.03 -8.87 -16.74
C PRO A 163 6.93 -7.64 -16.95
N ALA A 164 6.38 -6.54 -17.48
CA ALA A 164 7.13 -5.29 -17.65
C ALA A 164 7.58 -4.71 -16.31
N VAL A 165 6.67 -4.69 -15.31
CA VAL A 165 6.98 -4.23 -13.95
C VAL A 165 8.00 -5.14 -13.28
N ALA A 166 7.82 -6.46 -13.32
CA ALA A 166 8.76 -7.41 -12.71
C ALA A 166 10.15 -7.34 -13.34
N SER A 167 10.24 -7.03 -14.63
CA SER A 167 11.52 -6.83 -15.34
C SER A 167 12.26 -5.58 -14.88
N GLU A 168 11.55 -4.47 -14.64
CA GLU A 168 12.15 -3.21 -14.20
C GLU A 168 12.41 -3.16 -12.68
N PHE A 169 11.54 -3.84 -11.90
CA PHE A 169 11.62 -3.90 -10.44
C PHE A 169 11.64 -5.36 -9.95
N PRO A 170 12.75 -6.09 -10.13
CA PRO A 170 12.83 -7.51 -9.74
C PRO A 170 12.51 -7.73 -8.26
N GLY A 171 11.62 -8.70 -7.98
CA GLY A 171 11.20 -9.03 -6.62
C GLY A 171 10.21 -8.04 -5.99
N ILE A 172 9.62 -7.13 -6.77
CA ILE A 172 8.58 -6.23 -6.29
C ILE A 172 7.38 -7.03 -5.75
N THR A 173 6.81 -6.58 -4.65
CA THR A 173 5.55 -7.15 -4.15
C THR A 173 4.40 -6.78 -5.08
N VAL A 174 3.56 -7.76 -5.39
CA VAL A 174 2.38 -7.62 -6.26
C VAL A 174 1.11 -7.68 -5.43
N ASP A 175 0.18 -6.78 -5.68
CA ASP A 175 -1.06 -6.63 -4.92
C ASP A 175 -2.29 -6.61 -5.85
N ALA A 176 -3.43 -7.04 -5.35
CA ALA A 176 -4.70 -7.01 -6.05
C ALA A 176 -5.84 -6.60 -5.10
N TYR A 177 -6.88 -6.00 -5.63
CA TYR A 177 -8.11 -5.70 -4.93
C TYR A 177 -9.21 -6.68 -5.33
N CYS A 178 -9.44 -7.69 -4.50
CA CYS A 178 -10.48 -8.70 -4.68
C CYS A 178 -11.77 -8.25 -4.03
N GLU A 179 -12.72 -7.74 -4.83
CA GLU A 179 -13.99 -7.25 -4.33
C GLU A 179 -15.07 -7.27 -5.41
N GLU A 180 -16.35 -7.25 -5.03
CA GLU A 180 -17.46 -7.09 -5.96
C GLU A 180 -17.32 -5.78 -6.74
N GLY A 181 -17.40 -5.87 -8.07
CA GLY A 181 -17.22 -4.71 -8.95
C GLY A 181 -15.76 -4.34 -9.25
N ALA A 182 -14.79 -5.01 -8.62
CA ALA A 182 -13.36 -4.90 -8.92
C ALA A 182 -12.84 -6.22 -9.54
N TRP A 183 -11.74 -6.78 -9.05
CA TRP A 183 -11.22 -8.07 -9.52
C TRP A 183 -11.92 -9.21 -8.79
N SER A 184 -12.35 -10.22 -9.53
CA SER A 184 -12.90 -11.46 -8.97
C SER A 184 -11.79 -12.32 -8.37
N ARG A 185 -12.14 -13.23 -7.47
CA ARG A 185 -11.21 -14.20 -6.88
C ARG A 185 -10.46 -15.01 -7.95
N GLU A 186 -11.13 -15.44 -9.02
CA GLU A 186 -10.49 -16.20 -10.11
C GLU A 186 -9.48 -15.35 -10.89
N GLU A 187 -9.78 -14.09 -11.18
CA GLU A 187 -8.86 -13.18 -11.84
C GLU A 187 -7.63 -12.90 -10.95
N CYS A 188 -7.84 -12.64 -9.65
CA CYS A 188 -6.75 -12.48 -8.68
C CYS A 188 -5.88 -13.74 -8.61
N ARG A 189 -6.48 -14.93 -8.57
CA ARG A 189 -5.74 -16.20 -8.56
C ARG A 189 -4.84 -16.34 -9.79
N ARG A 190 -5.34 -16.02 -10.98
CA ARG A 190 -4.56 -16.05 -12.23
C ARG A 190 -3.43 -15.04 -12.22
N TYR A 191 -3.71 -13.82 -11.75
CA TYR A 191 -2.72 -12.74 -11.62
C TYR A 191 -1.60 -13.13 -10.65
N PHE A 192 -1.93 -13.67 -9.49
CA PHE A 192 -0.95 -14.11 -8.51
C PHE A 192 -0.16 -15.37 -8.95
N ALA A 193 -0.78 -16.26 -9.71
CA ALA A 193 -0.05 -17.37 -10.32
C ALA A 193 1.03 -16.86 -11.30
N ALA A 194 0.72 -15.87 -12.12
CA ALA A 194 1.70 -15.24 -13.01
C ALA A 194 2.77 -14.47 -12.21
N ALA A 195 2.41 -13.80 -11.11
CA ALA A 195 3.37 -13.13 -10.22
C ALA A 195 4.35 -14.13 -9.58
N ALA A 196 3.87 -15.31 -9.18
CA ALA A 196 4.70 -16.37 -8.62
C ALA A 196 5.72 -16.93 -9.65
N GLU A 197 5.33 -17.05 -10.93
CA GLU A 197 6.25 -17.44 -12.00
C GLU A 197 7.39 -16.41 -12.23
N LEU A 198 7.14 -15.16 -11.84
CA LEU A 198 8.10 -14.05 -11.89
C LEU A 198 8.83 -13.82 -10.55
N GLU A 199 8.68 -14.74 -9.60
CA GLU A 199 9.28 -14.67 -8.26
C GLU A 199 8.89 -13.40 -7.47
N CYS A 200 7.72 -12.84 -7.76
CA CYS A 200 7.17 -11.68 -7.07
C CYS A 200 6.36 -12.12 -5.84
N PRO A 201 6.68 -11.65 -4.62
CA PRO A 201 5.83 -11.84 -3.45
C PRO A 201 4.45 -11.24 -3.68
N ILE A 202 3.41 -11.85 -3.10
CA ILE A 202 2.03 -11.40 -3.26
C ILE A 202 1.41 -10.94 -1.95
N ARG A 203 0.49 -9.98 -2.06
CA ARG A 203 -0.42 -9.54 -1.01
C ARG A 203 -1.78 -9.22 -1.64
N VAL A 204 -2.81 -9.00 -0.84
CA VAL A 204 -4.15 -8.77 -1.38
C VAL A 204 -4.99 -7.87 -0.47
N HIS A 205 -5.72 -6.92 -1.07
CA HIS A 205 -6.88 -6.29 -0.45
C HIS A 205 -8.04 -7.28 -0.58
N ALA A 206 -8.56 -7.77 0.53
CA ALA A 206 -9.66 -8.73 0.53
C ALA A 206 -10.64 -8.46 1.67
N ASP A 207 -11.87 -8.89 1.46
CA ASP A 207 -12.92 -8.89 2.46
C ASP A 207 -13.18 -7.49 3.08
N GLN A 208 -13.00 -6.44 2.29
CA GLN A 208 -13.32 -5.08 2.72
C GLN A 208 -14.83 -4.88 2.88
N PHE A 209 -15.61 -5.33 1.90
CA PHE A 209 -17.06 -5.23 1.90
C PHE A 209 -17.73 -6.59 1.89
N ASN A 210 -17.16 -7.56 1.17
CA ASN A 210 -17.73 -8.88 0.95
C ASN A 210 -16.69 -9.98 1.15
N ALA A 211 -17.06 -11.03 1.91
CA ALA A 211 -16.25 -12.22 2.07
C ALA A 211 -16.37 -13.09 0.81
N LEU A 212 -15.40 -12.97 -0.08
CA LEU A 212 -15.37 -13.69 -1.37
C LEU A 212 -14.51 -14.97 -1.32
N GLY A 213 -13.98 -15.34 -0.15
CA GLY A 213 -13.08 -16.47 0.05
C GLY A 213 -11.66 -16.21 -0.46
N MET A 214 -11.29 -14.94 -0.69
CA MET A 214 -9.96 -14.59 -1.14
C MET A 214 -8.91 -14.68 -0.03
N THR A 215 -9.29 -14.45 1.22
CA THR A 215 -8.40 -14.62 2.38
C THR A 215 -7.86 -16.05 2.45
N SER A 216 -8.73 -17.06 2.38
CA SER A 216 -8.31 -18.48 2.36
C SER A 216 -7.44 -18.81 1.13
N GLU A 217 -7.79 -18.30 -0.04
CA GLU A 217 -7.02 -18.48 -1.28
C GLU A 217 -5.61 -17.89 -1.14
N ALA A 218 -5.50 -16.63 -0.69
CA ALA A 218 -4.22 -15.93 -0.53
C ALA A 218 -3.29 -16.64 0.46
N ILE A 219 -3.81 -17.14 1.59
CA ILE A 219 -3.07 -17.97 2.54
C ILE A 219 -2.51 -19.21 1.83
N SER A 220 -3.34 -19.91 1.05
CA SER A 220 -2.92 -21.13 0.34
C SER A 220 -1.85 -20.86 -0.72
N MET A 221 -1.83 -19.65 -1.29
CA MET A 221 -0.84 -19.19 -2.26
C MET A 221 0.44 -18.61 -1.61
N GLY A 222 0.50 -18.56 -0.28
CA GLY A 222 1.66 -18.04 0.45
C GLY A 222 1.79 -16.53 0.42
N ALA A 223 0.68 -15.81 0.40
CA ALA A 223 0.67 -14.34 0.44
C ALA A 223 1.39 -13.81 1.67
N VAL A 224 2.13 -12.71 1.52
CA VAL A 224 2.79 -12.00 2.62
C VAL A 224 1.75 -11.40 3.56
N SER A 225 0.70 -10.80 3.02
CA SER A 225 -0.40 -10.26 3.82
C SER A 225 -1.75 -10.33 3.10
N VAL A 226 -2.81 -10.30 3.92
CA VAL A 226 -4.18 -10.01 3.52
C VAL A 226 -4.59 -8.73 4.26
N ASP A 227 -5.02 -7.75 3.51
CA ASP A 227 -5.26 -6.40 4.00
C ASP A 227 -6.76 -6.09 3.97
N HIS A 228 -7.26 -5.28 4.88
CA HIS A 228 -8.66 -4.93 5.19
C HIS A 228 -9.31 -5.84 6.23
N LEU A 229 -9.89 -6.96 5.84
CA LEU A 229 -10.46 -7.97 6.73
C LEU A 229 -11.78 -7.59 7.42
N GLU A 230 -12.44 -6.47 7.06
CA GLU A 230 -13.66 -5.98 7.72
C GLU A 230 -14.84 -6.96 7.57
N ALA A 231 -14.86 -7.75 6.49
CA ALA A 231 -15.93 -8.74 6.22
C ALA A 231 -15.44 -10.19 6.34
N THR A 232 -14.19 -10.42 6.74
CA THR A 232 -13.60 -11.77 6.83
C THR A 232 -14.37 -12.65 7.82
N THR A 233 -14.61 -13.89 7.43
CA THR A 233 -15.33 -14.86 8.28
C THR A 233 -14.48 -15.30 9.48
N PRO A 234 -15.11 -15.73 10.61
CA PRO A 234 -14.37 -16.29 11.75
C PRO A 234 -13.49 -17.48 11.37
N GLU A 235 -13.94 -18.30 10.42
CA GLU A 235 -13.19 -19.46 9.92
C GLU A 235 -11.93 -19.05 9.18
N GLU A 236 -12.00 -17.99 8.35
CA GLU A 236 -10.84 -17.44 7.63
C GLU A 236 -9.87 -16.71 8.57
N LEU A 237 -10.39 -16.00 9.58
CA LEU A 237 -9.55 -15.42 10.64
C LEU A 237 -8.79 -16.49 11.41
N GLN A 238 -9.40 -17.63 11.69
CA GLN A 238 -8.71 -18.76 12.32
C GLN A 238 -7.61 -19.34 11.41
N GLN A 239 -7.88 -19.50 10.11
CA GLN A 239 -6.87 -19.94 9.14
C GLN A 239 -5.71 -18.94 9.06
N LEU A 240 -6.00 -17.65 9.06
CA LEU A 240 -5.00 -16.58 9.04
C LEU A 240 -4.11 -16.65 10.30
N ALA A 241 -4.70 -16.83 11.47
CA ALA A 241 -3.98 -16.95 12.75
C ALA A 241 -3.06 -18.18 12.82
N GLU A 242 -3.37 -19.25 12.08
CA GLU A 242 -2.59 -20.49 12.00
C GLU A 242 -1.55 -20.47 10.86
N SER A 243 -1.54 -19.42 10.04
CA SER A 243 -0.66 -19.25 8.88
C SER A 243 0.57 -18.39 9.18
N SER A 244 1.44 -18.22 8.18
CA SER A 244 2.54 -17.24 8.19
C SER A 244 2.15 -15.93 7.53
N THR A 245 0.94 -15.81 6.99
CA THR A 245 0.42 -14.60 6.33
C THR A 245 0.01 -13.55 7.37
N PHE A 246 0.40 -12.31 7.17
CA PHE A 246 0.01 -11.23 8.06
C PHE A 246 -1.40 -10.72 7.74
N GLY A 247 -2.22 -10.49 8.77
CA GLY A 247 -3.45 -9.71 8.65
C GLY A 247 -3.15 -8.22 8.85
N VAL A 248 -3.53 -7.38 7.91
CA VAL A 248 -3.34 -5.93 7.98
C VAL A 248 -4.69 -5.24 8.09
N MET A 249 -4.97 -4.70 9.27
CA MET A 249 -6.20 -3.98 9.54
C MET A 249 -6.05 -2.50 9.21
N LEU A 250 -7.08 -1.89 8.62
CA LEU A 250 -7.10 -0.50 8.19
C LEU A 250 -8.19 0.30 8.92
N PRO A 251 -8.03 0.59 10.22
CA PRO A 251 -9.09 1.22 11.01
C PRO A 251 -9.50 2.62 10.51
N CYS A 252 -8.56 3.37 9.90
CA CYS A 252 -8.89 4.67 9.31
C CYS A 252 -9.77 4.53 8.06
N SER A 253 -9.56 3.48 7.25
CA SER A 253 -10.43 3.14 6.12
C SER A 253 -11.83 2.79 6.61
N GLY A 254 -11.94 1.90 7.59
CA GLY A 254 -13.21 1.51 8.20
C GLY A 254 -13.96 2.69 8.80
N PHE A 255 -13.28 3.58 9.51
CA PHE A 255 -13.87 4.82 10.04
C PHE A 255 -14.42 5.74 8.93
N HIS A 256 -13.69 5.85 7.80
CA HIS A 256 -14.11 6.68 6.67
C HIS A 256 -15.27 6.06 5.87
N LEU A 257 -15.40 4.74 5.90
CA LEU A 257 -16.37 3.93 5.16
C LEU A 257 -17.44 3.34 6.08
N ASP A 258 -18.27 4.20 6.67
CA ASP A 258 -19.47 3.85 7.45
C ASP A 258 -19.19 3.05 8.74
N ASP A 259 -18.12 3.37 9.46
CA ASP A 259 -17.74 2.78 10.75
C ASP A 259 -17.57 1.25 10.72
N ARG A 260 -17.01 0.73 9.64
CA ARG A 260 -16.71 -0.71 9.49
C ARG A 260 -15.32 -1.03 10.02
N TYR A 261 -15.25 -2.05 10.88
CA TYR A 261 -14.00 -2.50 11.49
C TYR A 261 -13.90 -4.03 11.44
N ALA A 262 -12.67 -4.52 11.26
CA ALA A 262 -12.37 -5.94 11.34
C ALA A 262 -12.48 -6.46 12.78
#